data_9aed6224111bc43e54fa014857aee8e6
#
_entry.id   9aed6224111bc43e54fa014857aee8e6
#
_cell.length_a   1.000
_cell.length_b   1.000
_cell.length_c   1.000
_cell.angle_alpha   90.00
_cell.angle_beta   90.00
_cell.angle_gamma   90.00
#
_symmetry.space_group_name_H-M   'P 1'
#
loop_
_entity.id
_entity.type
_entity.pdbx_description
1 polymer ?
#
loop_
_entity_poly.entity_id
_entity_poly.type
_entity_poly.pdbx_seq_one_letter_code
_entity_poly.pdbx_strand_id
1 'polypeptide(L)'
;MGELPIQTQARLLRVLETGEYIRVGGTEIRKTDVRIVAATNVNMRKAVSEGRFREDLYYRLNTIPIQMPALRERGNDILLLFRLFAMQMAEKYRLPKITLTDEAKEIMLKYKWPGNVRQLKNITEQMSVLSREREIGVDTLLQFIPKDEESTQLAPSLSRAAATTATRTSESCSIRYSTNCVAT
;
A
#
# COMPACT_ATOMS: atom_id res chain seq x y z
N MET A 1 -11.06 2.48 4.50
CA MET A 1 -12.10 2.18 5.52
C MET A 1 -11.50 1.64 6.82
N GLY A 2 -10.58 0.69 6.83
CA GLY A 2 -10.05 0.04 8.05
C GLY A 2 -9.29 0.94 9.06
N GLU A 3 -9.05 2.21 8.75
CA GLU A 3 -8.32 3.17 9.59
C GLU A 3 -9.22 4.28 10.17
N LEU A 4 -10.54 4.14 10.02
CA LEU A 4 -11.47 5.14 10.56
C LEU A 4 -11.52 5.07 12.09
N PRO A 5 -11.52 6.23 12.82
CA PRO A 5 -11.75 6.24 14.26
C PRO A 5 -13.08 5.60 14.64
N ILE A 6 -13.13 4.90 15.79
CA ILE A 6 -14.32 4.14 16.24
C ILE A 6 -15.57 5.04 16.33
N GLN A 7 -15.41 6.29 16.77
CA GLN A 7 -16.52 7.24 16.83
C GLN A 7 -17.09 7.56 15.43
N THR A 8 -16.24 7.65 14.43
CA THR A 8 -16.65 7.88 13.03
C THR A 8 -17.35 6.64 12.46
N GLN A 9 -16.89 5.45 12.84
CA GLN A 9 -17.53 4.19 12.45
C GLN A 9 -18.97 4.11 12.98
N ALA A 10 -19.24 4.53 14.21
CA ALA A 10 -20.59 4.57 14.78
C ALA A 10 -21.52 5.56 14.03
N ARG A 11 -20.98 6.73 13.64
CA ARG A 11 -21.74 7.70 12.83
C ARG A 11 -22.04 7.16 11.45
N LEU A 12 -21.08 6.50 10.82
CA LEU A 12 -21.26 5.86 9.51
C LEU A 12 -22.32 4.77 9.56
N LEU A 13 -22.33 3.94 10.61
CA LEU A 13 -23.35 2.91 10.80
C LEU A 13 -24.75 3.52 10.81
N ARG A 14 -24.96 4.61 11.55
CA ARG A 14 -26.23 5.31 11.57
C ARG A 14 -26.69 5.77 10.19
N VAL A 15 -25.76 6.32 9.39
CA VAL A 15 -26.05 6.70 8.00
C VAL A 15 -26.46 5.51 7.14
N LEU A 16 -25.81 4.34 7.34
CA LEU A 16 -26.10 3.11 6.61
C LEU A 16 -27.46 2.48 6.99
N GLU A 17 -27.89 2.67 8.24
CA GLU A 17 -29.14 2.08 8.75
C GLU A 17 -30.35 2.97 8.52
N THR A 18 -30.23 4.26 8.85
CA THR A 18 -31.39 5.19 8.87
C THR A 18 -31.33 6.23 7.75
N GLY A 19 -30.20 6.36 7.06
CA GLY A 19 -29.96 7.43 6.09
C GLY A 19 -29.77 8.79 6.75
N GLU A 20 -29.62 8.88 8.08
CA GLU A 20 -29.56 10.11 8.83
C GLU A 20 -28.11 10.54 9.12
N TYR A 21 -27.82 11.81 8.92
CA TYR A 21 -26.54 12.40 9.27
C TYR A 21 -26.69 13.83 9.81
N ILE A 22 -25.66 14.28 10.52
CA ILE A 22 -25.53 15.65 11.00
C ILE A 22 -24.31 16.27 10.32
N ARG A 23 -24.46 17.47 9.77
CA ARG A 23 -23.33 18.22 9.19
C ARG A 23 -22.32 18.60 10.27
N VAL A 24 -21.05 18.71 9.89
CA VAL A 24 -20.02 19.22 10.80
C VAL A 24 -20.36 20.66 11.19
N GLY A 25 -20.40 20.92 12.51
CA GLY A 25 -20.82 22.23 13.04
C GLY A 25 -22.33 22.51 13.05
N GLY A 26 -23.15 21.55 12.62
CA GLY A 26 -24.61 21.66 12.67
C GLY A 26 -25.21 20.79 13.77
N THR A 27 -26.48 21.07 14.11
CA THR A 27 -27.28 20.28 15.06
C THR A 27 -28.47 19.58 14.41
N GLU A 28 -28.81 19.97 13.18
CA GLU A 28 -29.96 19.43 12.44
C GLU A 28 -29.67 18.04 11.87
N ILE A 29 -30.63 17.13 12.06
CA ILE A 29 -30.63 15.82 11.42
C ILE A 29 -31.12 15.96 9.99
N ARG A 30 -30.34 15.47 9.04
CA ARG A 30 -30.66 15.42 7.61
C ARG A 30 -30.72 14.00 7.12
N LYS A 31 -31.60 13.74 6.17
CA LYS A 31 -31.71 12.43 5.50
C LYS A 31 -31.00 12.45 4.16
N THR A 32 -30.43 11.31 3.81
CA THR A 32 -29.77 11.08 2.52
C THR A 32 -30.10 9.69 2.00
N ASP A 33 -30.23 9.57 0.70
CA ASP A 33 -30.29 8.29 -0.01
C ASP A 33 -29.04 8.15 -0.85
N VAL A 34 -28.13 7.27 -0.44
CA VAL A 34 -26.80 7.09 -1.07
C VAL A 34 -26.48 5.63 -1.25
N ARG A 35 -25.88 5.30 -2.39
CA ARG A 35 -25.24 4.01 -2.60
C ARG A 35 -23.80 4.07 -2.08
N ILE A 36 -23.45 3.18 -1.17
CA ILE A 36 -22.10 3.11 -0.59
C ILE A 36 -21.32 1.96 -1.20
N VAL A 37 -20.11 2.28 -1.67
CA VAL A 37 -19.12 1.30 -2.11
C VAL A 37 -17.88 1.47 -1.24
N ALA A 38 -17.56 0.42 -0.48
CA ALA A 38 -16.42 0.40 0.42
C ALA A 38 -15.25 -0.37 -0.20
N ALA A 39 -14.03 0.16 -0.09
CA ALA A 39 -12.83 -0.54 -0.49
C ALA A 39 -11.79 -0.49 0.64
N THR A 40 -11.06 -1.58 0.82
CA THR A 40 -9.99 -1.71 1.79
C THR A 40 -8.94 -2.72 1.33
N ASN A 41 -7.71 -2.52 1.73
CA ASN A 41 -6.61 -3.46 1.59
C ASN A 41 -6.26 -4.16 2.92
N VAL A 42 -6.98 -3.84 4.00
CA VAL A 42 -6.77 -4.39 5.34
C VAL A 42 -7.61 -5.65 5.52
N ASN A 43 -7.06 -6.64 6.23
CA ASN A 43 -7.83 -7.79 6.67
C ASN A 43 -8.86 -7.35 7.73
N MET A 44 -10.10 -7.14 7.29
CA MET A 44 -11.17 -6.61 8.14
C MET A 44 -11.52 -7.55 9.31
N ARG A 45 -11.47 -8.88 9.13
CA ARG A 45 -11.72 -9.83 10.21
C ARG A 45 -10.71 -9.69 11.34
N LYS A 46 -9.43 -9.51 10.99
CA LYS A 46 -8.36 -9.24 11.96
C LYS A 46 -8.57 -7.87 12.63
N ALA A 47 -8.97 -6.84 11.91
CA ALA A 47 -9.26 -5.53 12.49
C ALA A 47 -10.44 -5.57 13.48
N VAL A 48 -11.47 -6.39 13.22
CA VAL A 48 -12.59 -6.63 14.14
C VAL A 48 -12.11 -7.37 15.39
N SER A 49 -11.34 -8.46 15.25
CA SER A 49 -10.83 -9.23 16.41
C SER A 49 -9.88 -8.41 17.30
N GLU A 50 -9.17 -7.44 16.75
CA GLU A 50 -8.32 -6.51 17.48
C GLU A 50 -9.07 -5.29 18.05
N GLY A 51 -10.39 -5.21 17.89
CA GLY A 51 -11.20 -4.09 18.36
C GLY A 51 -10.99 -2.76 17.62
N ARG A 52 -10.23 -2.75 16.51
CA ARG A 52 -9.98 -1.55 15.70
C ARG A 52 -11.13 -1.20 14.76
N PHE A 53 -11.98 -2.18 14.48
CA PHE A 53 -13.16 -2.00 13.62
C PHE A 53 -14.38 -2.64 14.26
N ARG A 54 -15.53 -1.96 14.20
CA ARG A 54 -16.78 -2.46 14.76
C ARG A 54 -17.34 -3.59 13.93
N GLU A 55 -17.79 -4.63 14.60
CA GLU A 55 -18.34 -5.83 14.00
C GLU A 55 -19.67 -5.55 13.27
N ASP A 56 -20.54 -4.73 13.85
CA ASP A 56 -21.82 -4.33 13.27
C ASP A 56 -21.62 -3.59 11.91
N LEU A 57 -20.70 -2.65 11.88
CA LEU A 57 -20.36 -1.93 10.65
C LEU A 57 -19.74 -2.86 9.60
N TYR A 58 -18.90 -3.80 10.02
CA TYR A 58 -18.33 -4.80 9.12
C TYR A 58 -19.40 -5.59 8.39
N TYR A 59 -20.36 -6.17 9.12
CA TYR A 59 -21.45 -6.96 8.50
C TYR A 59 -22.33 -6.10 7.60
N ARG A 60 -22.59 -4.85 7.95
CA ARG A 60 -23.39 -3.95 7.13
C ARG A 60 -22.70 -3.58 5.81
N LEU A 61 -21.38 -3.40 5.81
CA LEU A 61 -20.60 -3.10 4.60
C LEU A 61 -20.29 -4.34 3.76
N ASN A 62 -20.16 -5.51 4.39
CA ASN A 62 -19.77 -6.76 3.72
C ASN A 62 -20.97 -7.57 3.20
N THR A 63 -22.04 -6.92 2.82
CA THR A 63 -23.25 -7.57 2.28
C THR A 63 -22.96 -8.28 0.96
N ILE A 64 -22.21 -7.65 0.06
CA ILE A 64 -21.79 -8.21 -1.24
C ILE A 64 -20.29 -8.01 -1.38
N PRO A 65 -19.46 -8.98 -0.96
CA PRO A 65 -18.01 -8.89 -1.08
C PRO A 65 -17.58 -9.11 -2.53
N ILE A 66 -16.78 -8.16 -3.07
CA ILE A 66 -16.15 -8.29 -4.39
C ILE A 66 -14.64 -8.38 -4.16
N GLN A 67 -14.06 -9.51 -4.51
CA GLN A 67 -12.62 -9.69 -4.43
C GLN A 67 -11.96 -9.20 -5.71
N MET A 68 -11.08 -8.22 -5.58
CA MET A 68 -10.31 -7.69 -6.70
C MET A 68 -9.03 -8.51 -6.90
N PRO A 69 -8.87 -9.20 -8.04
CA PRO A 69 -7.67 -9.98 -8.31
C PRO A 69 -6.45 -9.08 -8.48
N ALA A 70 -5.28 -9.57 -8.08
CA ALA A 70 -4.02 -8.90 -8.31
C ALA A 70 -3.70 -8.83 -9.83
N LEU A 71 -2.89 -7.84 -10.23
CA LEU A 71 -2.56 -7.65 -11.64
C LEU A 71 -1.90 -8.90 -12.26
N ARG A 72 -1.03 -9.59 -11.51
CA ARG A 72 -0.39 -10.86 -11.91
C ARG A 72 -1.38 -11.99 -12.24
N GLU A 73 -2.60 -11.92 -11.70
CA GLU A 73 -3.66 -12.92 -11.90
C GLU A 73 -4.55 -12.60 -13.09
N ARG A 74 -4.37 -11.41 -13.68
CA ARG A 74 -5.17 -10.91 -14.80
C ARG A 74 -4.59 -11.21 -16.18
N GLY A 75 -3.41 -11.82 -16.26
CA GLY A 75 -2.80 -12.20 -17.53
C GLY A 75 -2.70 -11.05 -18.54
N ASN A 76 -3.39 -11.17 -19.65
CA ASN A 76 -3.31 -10.21 -20.77
C ASN A 76 -3.82 -8.79 -20.45
N ASP A 77 -4.55 -8.58 -19.36
CA ASP A 77 -4.99 -7.25 -18.95
C ASP A 77 -3.81 -6.32 -18.70
N ILE A 78 -2.65 -6.86 -18.32
CA ILE A 78 -1.40 -6.09 -18.15
C ILE A 78 -1.08 -5.30 -19.41
N LEU A 79 -1.11 -5.95 -20.57
CA LEU A 79 -0.80 -5.32 -21.85
C LEU A 79 -1.87 -4.33 -22.30
N LEU A 80 -3.14 -4.62 -22.01
CA LEU A 80 -4.24 -3.70 -22.30
C LEU A 80 -4.14 -2.42 -21.46
N LEU A 81 -3.86 -2.56 -20.16
CA LEU A 81 -3.66 -1.43 -19.25
C LEU A 81 -2.42 -0.62 -19.63
N PHE A 82 -1.31 -1.29 -20.00
CA PHE A 82 -0.13 -0.60 -20.51
C PHE A 82 -0.47 0.27 -21.73
N ARG A 83 -1.16 -0.29 -22.74
CA ARG A 83 -1.57 0.47 -23.93
C ARG A 83 -2.46 1.67 -23.59
N LEU A 84 -3.41 1.47 -22.66
CA LEU A 84 -4.27 2.55 -22.18
C LEU A 84 -3.45 3.67 -21.52
N PHE A 85 -2.53 3.31 -20.60
CA PHE A 85 -1.69 4.30 -19.93
C PHE A 85 -0.72 4.97 -20.90
N ALA A 86 -0.10 4.24 -21.83
CA ALA A 86 0.75 4.82 -22.85
C ALA A 86 0.02 5.85 -23.72
N MET A 87 -1.24 5.59 -24.06
CA MET A 87 -2.08 6.54 -24.78
C MET A 87 -2.40 7.78 -23.93
N GLN A 88 -2.79 7.60 -22.68
CA GLN A 88 -3.07 8.71 -21.75
C GLN A 88 -1.82 9.59 -21.52
N MET A 89 -0.63 8.98 -21.42
CA MET A 89 0.60 9.73 -21.23
C MET A 89 1.03 10.46 -22.52
N ALA A 90 0.83 9.85 -23.69
CA ALA A 90 1.07 10.50 -24.97
C ALA A 90 0.21 11.77 -25.12
N GLU A 91 -1.07 11.69 -24.75
CA GLU A 91 -1.98 12.84 -24.78
C GLU A 91 -1.61 13.90 -23.73
N LYS A 92 -1.37 13.48 -22.48
CA LYS A 92 -1.02 14.37 -21.36
C LYS A 92 0.24 15.18 -21.61
N TYR A 93 1.27 14.53 -22.15
CA TYR A 93 2.59 15.14 -22.38
C TYR A 93 2.83 15.59 -23.83
N ARG A 94 1.85 15.38 -24.72
CA ARG A 94 1.95 15.69 -26.16
C ARG A 94 3.16 15.00 -26.81
N LEU A 95 3.43 13.77 -26.42
CA LEU A 95 4.52 12.95 -26.92
C LEU A 95 3.98 11.82 -27.82
N PRO A 96 4.78 11.31 -28.76
CA PRO A 96 4.38 10.13 -29.51
C PRO A 96 4.22 8.93 -28.55
N LYS A 97 3.22 8.09 -28.85
CA LYS A 97 2.90 6.89 -28.07
C LYS A 97 4.07 5.92 -28.06
N ILE A 98 4.35 5.33 -26.90
CA ILE A 98 5.30 4.23 -26.76
C ILE A 98 4.64 2.88 -27.07
N THR A 99 5.42 1.97 -27.63
CA THR A 99 5.04 0.59 -27.92
C THR A 99 6.07 -0.37 -27.33
N LEU A 100 5.69 -1.62 -27.10
CA LEU A 100 6.58 -2.66 -26.60
C LEU A 100 6.94 -3.62 -27.72
N THR A 101 8.19 -4.07 -27.76
CA THR A 101 8.58 -5.23 -28.56
C THR A 101 7.90 -6.50 -28.03
N ASP A 102 7.83 -7.56 -28.83
CA ASP A 102 7.16 -8.80 -28.40
C ASP A 102 7.90 -9.47 -27.25
N GLU A 103 9.22 -9.40 -27.24
CA GLU A 103 10.05 -9.87 -26.11
C GLU A 103 9.79 -9.08 -24.82
N ALA A 104 9.65 -7.76 -24.90
CA ALA A 104 9.33 -6.92 -23.77
C ALA A 104 7.92 -7.20 -23.21
N LYS A 105 6.95 -7.53 -24.08
CA LYS A 105 5.61 -7.96 -23.64
C LYS A 105 5.65 -9.24 -22.80
N GLU A 106 6.47 -10.22 -23.18
CA GLU A 106 6.63 -11.45 -22.40
C GLU A 106 7.19 -11.19 -21.01
N ILE A 107 8.17 -10.30 -20.88
CA ILE A 107 8.74 -9.92 -19.58
C ILE A 107 7.69 -9.24 -18.72
N MET A 108 6.91 -8.33 -19.29
CA MET A 108 5.83 -7.66 -18.56
C MET A 108 4.77 -8.63 -18.03
N LEU A 109 4.46 -9.67 -18.79
CA LEU A 109 3.51 -10.71 -18.36
C LEU A 109 4.07 -11.61 -17.25
N LYS A 110 5.39 -11.86 -17.24
CA LYS A 110 6.07 -12.70 -16.24
C LYS A 110 6.36 -11.96 -14.92
N TYR A 111 6.40 -10.65 -14.95
CA TYR A 111 6.73 -9.85 -13.75
C TYR A 111 5.58 -9.86 -12.73
N LYS A 112 5.91 -9.97 -11.44
CA LYS A 112 4.93 -10.16 -10.34
C LYS A 112 4.06 -8.93 -10.02
N TRP A 113 4.47 -7.74 -10.40
CA TRP A 113 3.76 -6.47 -10.16
C TRP A 113 3.35 -6.26 -8.69
N PRO A 114 4.28 -6.18 -7.73
CA PRO A 114 3.95 -6.04 -6.30
C PRO A 114 3.14 -4.77 -6.01
N GLY A 115 3.41 -3.66 -6.72
CA GLY A 115 2.63 -2.42 -6.64
C GLY A 115 1.38 -2.39 -7.53
N ASN A 116 1.01 -3.53 -8.15
CA ASN A 116 -0.21 -3.71 -8.92
C ASN A 116 -0.35 -2.66 -10.05
N VAL A 117 -1.57 -2.24 -10.36
CA VAL A 117 -1.90 -1.27 -11.42
C VAL A 117 -1.21 0.08 -11.21
N ARG A 118 -1.00 0.50 -9.94
CA ARG A 118 -0.32 1.77 -9.63
C ARG A 118 1.14 1.74 -10.07
N GLN A 119 1.83 0.64 -9.84
CA GLN A 119 3.22 0.45 -10.29
C GLN A 119 3.30 0.43 -11.82
N LEU A 120 2.42 -0.32 -12.48
CA LEU A 120 2.35 -0.36 -13.94
C LEU A 120 2.16 1.03 -14.53
N LYS A 121 1.23 1.83 -13.98
CA LYS A 121 1.00 3.21 -14.43
C LYS A 121 2.24 4.10 -14.26
N ASN A 122 2.90 4.04 -13.09
CA ASN A 122 4.10 4.83 -12.82
C ASN A 122 5.25 4.47 -13.76
N ILE A 123 5.50 3.18 -13.97
CA ILE A 123 6.55 2.70 -14.89
C ILE A 123 6.22 3.13 -16.33
N THR A 124 4.97 3.02 -16.76
CA THR A 124 4.55 3.48 -18.09
C THR A 124 4.74 4.99 -18.26
N GLU A 125 4.43 5.78 -17.23
CA GLU A 125 4.66 7.22 -17.23
C GLU A 125 6.15 7.56 -17.34
N GLN A 126 7.00 6.92 -16.53
CA GLN A 126 8.45 7.08 -16.58
C GLN A 126 9.02 6.74 -17.96
N MET A 127 8.65 5.59 -18.53
CA MET A 127 9.06 5.20 -19.87
C MET A 127 8.59 6.20 -20.93
N SER A 128 7.37 6.70 -20.84
CA SER A 128 6.84 7.66 -21.79
C SER A 128 7.62 8.98 -21.82
N VAL A 129 8.11 9.42 -20.65
CA VAL A 129 8.80 10.71 -20.50
C VAL A 129 10.31 10.58 -20.73
N LEU A 130 10.93 9.52 -20.19
CA LEU A 130 12.38 9.39 -20.14
C LEU A 130 12.98 8.63 -21.33
N SER A 131 12.21 7.74 -21.97
CA SER A 131 12.74 6.98 -23.10
C SER A 131 12.86 7.84 -24.36
N ARG A 132 14.04 7.79 -24.98
CA ARG A 132 14.29 8.44 -26.28
C ARG A 132 13.65 7.66 -27.43
N GLU A 133 13.68 6.34 -27.34
CA GLU A 133 13.07 5.43 -28.29
C GLU A 133 11.59 5.24 -27.98
N ARG A 134 10.76 5.16 -29.02
CA ARG A 134 9.33 4.95 -28.87
C ARG A 134 8.94 3.49 -28.90
N GLU A 135 9.82 2.64 -29.38
CA GLU A 135 9.70 1.19 -29.28
C GLU A 135 10.60 0.72 -28.12
N ILE A 136 9.95 0.26 -27.06
CA ILE A 136 10.61 -0.14 -25.81
C ILE A 136 11.04 -1.61 -25.94
N GLY A 137 12.35 -1.81 -26.01
CA GLY A 137 12.99 -3.13 -25.96
C GLY A 137 13.17 -3.65 -24.53
N VAL A 138 13.72 -4.86 -24.44
CA VAL A 138 13.99 -5.54 -23.17
C VAL A 138 14.92 -4.74 -22.27
N ASP A 139 16.05 -4.26 -22.81
CA ASP A 139 17.07 -3.55 -22.04
C ASP A 139 16.52 -2.27 -21.42
N THR A 140 15.75 -1.52 -22.21
CA THR A 140 15.09 -0.30 -21.74
C THR A 140 14.05 -0.61 -20.67
N LEU A 141 13.23 -1.66 -20.89
CA LEU A 141 12.21 -2.07 -19.92
C LEU A 141 12.82 -2.46 -18.57
N LEU A 142 13.92 -3.23 -18.57
CA LEU A 142 14.60 -3.67 -17.34
C LEU A 142 15.25 -2.53 -16.54
N GLN A 143 15.51 -1.38 -17.15
CA GLN A 143 15.97 -0.19 -16.43
C GLN A 143 14.90 0.44 -15.56
N PHE A 144 13.63 0.32 -15.96
CA PHE A 144 12.49 0.91 -15.24
C PHE A 144 11.80 -0.06 -14.28
N ILE A 145 11.91 -1.38 -14.52
CA ILE A 145 11.36 -2.39 -13.62
C ILE A 145 12.32 -2.56 -12.44
N PRO A 146 11.86 -2.33 -11.19
CA PRO A 146 12.66 -2.63 -10.01
C PRO A 146 13.07 -4.10 -10.03
N LYS A 147 14.36 -4.39 -9.83
CA LYS A 147 14.82 -5.76 -9.61
C LYS A 147 14.23 -6.21 -8.27
N ASP A 148 13.51 -7.35 -8.29
CA ASP A 148 13.00 -7.95 -7.06
C ASP A 148 14.19 -8.26 -6.13
N GLU A 149 14.38 -7.49 -5.06
CA GLU A 149 15.37 -7.72 -4.02
C GLU A 149 14.96 -8.86 -3.08
N GLU A 150 14.33 -9.90 -3.59
CA GLU A 150 13.93 -11.07 -2.80
C GLU A 150 15.09 -12.03 -2.48
N SER A 151 16.36 -11.68 -2.73
CA SER A 151 17.48 -12.58 -2.47
C SER A 151 18.60 -12.06 -1.56
N THR A 152 18.38 -11.00 -0.79
CA THR A 152 19.44 -10.51 0.11
C THR A 152 18.95 -10.28 1.54
N GLN A 153 18.24 -11.25 2.12
CA GLN A 153 18.18 -11.40 3.57
C GLN A 153 18.83 -12.73 3.98
N LEU A 154 20.05 -12.94 3.53
CA LEU A 154 21.00 -13.74 4.26
C LEU A 154 21.73 -12.77 5.20
N ALA A 155 21.15 -12.56 6.37
CA ALA A 155 21.89 -12.00 7.49
C ALA A 155 23.16 -12.87 7.70
N PRO A 156 24.36 -12.28 7.67
CA PRO A 156 25.53 -13.02 8.13
C PRO A 156 25.35 -13.23 9.64
N SER A 157 25.04 -14.44 10.02
CA SER A 157 25.21 -14.90 11.39
C SER A 157 26.71 -14.82 11.72
N LEU A 158 27.11 -13.70 12.30
CA LEU A 158 28.41 -13.61 12.96
C LEU A 158 28.41 -14.57 14.16
N SER A 159 28.82 -15.80 13.89
CA SER A 159 29.34 -16.71 14.90
C SER A 159 30.56 -16.06 15.50
N ARG A 160 30.38 -15.39 16.61
CA ARG A 160 31.51 -14.99 17.46
C ARG A 160 31.89 -16.15 18.33
N ALA A 161 32.78 -16.96 17.78
CA ALA A 161 33.50 -18.00 18.53
C ALA A 161 34.36 -17.37 19.61
N ALA A 162 34.37 -18.02 20.73
CA ALA A 162 35.11 -17.89 21.97
C ALA A 162 36.59 -17.48 21.84
N ALA A 163 37.02 -16.67 22.77
CA ALA A 163 38.31 -16.73 23.43
C ALA A 163 38.18 -15.98 24.76
N THR A 164 38.01 -16.68 25.86
CA THR A 164 38.99 -17.08 26.88
C THR A 164 39.65 -15.94 27.64
N THR A 165 39.43 -16.01 28.96
CA THR A 165 40.28 -15.74 30.12
C THR A 165 40.47 -14.30 30.61
N ALA A 166 40.05 -14.19 31.84
CA ALA A 166 40.78 -13.79 33.04
C ALA A 166 40.59 -12.40 33.63
N THR A 167 40.24 -12.48 34.87
CA THR A 167 40.64 -11.76 36.09
C THR A 167 39.90 -10.47 36.48
N ARG A 168 39.14 -10.69 37.55
CA ARG A 168 39.04 -9.90 38.79
C ARG A 168 39.45 -8.42 38.74
N THR A 169 38.54 -7.55 39.09
CA THR A 169 38.60 -6.81 40.37
C THR A 169 37.36 -6.02 40.61
N SER A 170 36.92 -6.07 41.83
CA SER A 170 35.87 -5.29 42.47
C SER A 170 36.17 -3.78 42.45
N GLU A 171 35.19 -2.96 42.18
CA GLU A 171 35.04 -1.69 42.92
C GLU A 171 33.62 -1.14 42.76
N SER A 172 33.01 -0.98 43.90
CA SER A 172 31.75 -0.33 44.18
C SER A 172 31.81 1.17 43.85
N CYS A 173 30.87 1.69 43.13
CA CYS A 173 30.58 3.11 43.19
C CYS A 173 29.08 3.34 43.15
N SER A 174 28.55 3.64 44.33
CA SER A 174 27.22 4.16 44.56
C SER A 174 27.16 5.63 44.10
N ILE A 175 26.22 5.98 43.24
CA ILE A 175 25.86 7.37 43.01
C ILE A 175 24.35 7.55 43.24
N ARG A 176 24.08 8.47 44.11
CA ARG A 176 22.81 8.87 44.74
C ARG A 176 21.87 9.54 43.74
N TYR A 177 20.63 9.24 43.90
CA TYR A 177 19.50 10.04 43.40
C TYR A 177 19.55 11.43 44.03
N SER A 178 19.38 12.46 43.23
CA SER A 178 18.98 13.80 43.67
C SER A 178 17.70 14.20 42.92
N THR A 179 16.63 14.14 43.64
CA THR A 179 15.34 14.79 43.40
C THR A 179 15.51 16.30 43.49
N ASN A 180 15.08 17.04 42.48
CA ASN A 180 14.69 18.43 42.67
C ASN A 180 13.35 18.69 41.99
N CYS A 181 12.35 18.81 42.83
CA CYS A 181 11.07 19.48 42.61
C CYS A 181 11.31 20.99 42.66
N VAL A 182 10.85 21.74 41.69
CA VAL A 182 10.43 23.14 41.90
C VAL A 182 9.18 23.41 41.07
N ALA A 183 8.14 23.79 41.79
CA ALA A 183 6.90 24.35 41.28
C ALA A 183 7.09 25.83 40.93
N THR A 184 6.45 26.27 39.88
CA THR A 184 5.65 27.52 39.84
C THR A 184 4.68 27.42 38.68
#